data_d15304b6f3f5542b117c8fbf01334e09
#
_entry.id   d15304b6f3f5542b117c8fbf01334e09
#
_cell.length_a   1.000
_cell.length_b   1.000
_cell.length_c   1.000
_cell.angle_alpha   90.00
_cell.angle_beta   90.00
_cell.angle_gamma   90.00
#
_symmetry.space_group_name_H-M   'P 1'
#
loop_
_entity.id
_entity.type
_entity.pdbx_description
1 polymer ?
#
loop_
_entity_poly.entity_id
_entity_poly.type
_entity_poly.pdbx_seq_one_letter_code
_entity_poly.pdbx_strand_id
1 'polypeptide(L)'
;MYKRQIYAPLSAASGYKNFVAQTGNIQNQGVELAVGYDNTWGGFNWNTNLTYTFNENVIKELAHGIPDPTTGIPVDVTEINKDWLGASNVAPRVILREGGSLSDVYAHHVVARDLNGNVDVDNNGNIKMQEVEPFKLGSLAPKGNLGWSNTFSYAGVSLGVVLTARLGGLVYSATQGILDFYGASEASAAMRDAGGVPVNYGLLDAQKYYNGISTAQGGYASYYMYDATNIRLQELTLNYTLPRKWFNDKLGLTIGFVARNLAMIYCKAPFDPELSAATGNNYYQGVDYFMLPSTRNFGFNVKLQF
;
A
#
# COMPACT_ATOMS: atom_id res chain seq x y z
N MET A 1 28.15 8.76 -11.95
CA MET A 1 26.89 8.61 -11.21
C MET A 1 25.85 8.08 -12.20
N TYR A 2 25.53 6.78 -12.10
CA TYR A 2 24.64 6.10 -13.04
C TYR A 2 23.17 6.38 -12.65
N LYS A 3 22.58 7.42 -13.20
CA LYS A 3 21.25 7.90 -12.75
C LYS A 3 20.05 7.35 -13.52
N ARG A 4 20.25 6.61 -14.63
CA ARG A 4 19.16 6.14 -15.51
C ARG A 4 19.49 4.78 -16.13
N GLN A 5 19.60 3.73 -15.32
CA GLN A 5 19.88 2.39 -15.81
C GLN A 5 18.59 1.60 -15.92
N ILE A 6 18.32 1.06 -17.10
CA ILE A 6 17.27 0.08 -17.37
C ILE A 6 17.92 -1.27 -17.64
N TYR A 7 17.43 -2.30 -16.96
CA TYR A 7 17.79 -3.68 -17.23
C TYR A 7 16.80 -4.22 -18.27
N ALA A 8 17.22 -4.29 -19.52
CA ALA A 8 16.40 -4.85 -20.58
C ALA A 8 16.71 -6.34 -20.76
N PRO A 9 15.69 -7.20 -20.86
CA PRO A 9 15.90 -8.63 -21.10
C PRO A 9 16.49 -8.85 -22.50
N LEU A 10 17.46 -9.76 -22.59
CA LEU A 10 18.04 -10.20 -23.86
C LEU A 10 17.46 -11.54 -24.25
N SER A 11 17.52 -11.84 -25.56
CA SER A 11 17.22 -13.16 -26.08
C SER A 11 18.12 -14.23 -25.41
N ALA A 12 17.55 -15.36 -25.03
CA ALA A 12 18.29 -16.47 -24.43
C ALA A 12 19.47 -16.95 -25.30
N ALA A 13 19.41 -16.72 -26.61
CA ALA A 13 20.48 -17.03 -27.56
C ALA A 13 21.76 -16.21 -27.35
N SER A 14 21.67 -15.07 -26.67
CA SER A 14 22.83 -14.21 -26.36
C SER A 14 23.71 -14.74 -25.23
N GLY A 15 23.22 -15.69 -24.43
CA GLY A 15 23.88 -16.17 -23.20
C GLY A 15 23.82 -15.23 -22.03
N TYR A 16 23.23 -14.04 -22.18
CA TYR A 16 23.03 -13.04 -21.13
C TYR A 16 21.55 -12.86 -20.81
N LYS A 17 21.20 -12.70 -19.53
CA LYS A 17 19.79 -12.46 -19.12
C LYS A 17 19.33 -11.04 -19.40
N ASN A 18 20.18 -10.08 -19.17
CA ASN A 18 19.84 -8.65 -19.28
C ASN A 18 21.05 -7.88 -19.78
N PHE A 19 20.81 -6.79 -20.46
CA PHE A 19 21.79 -5.71 -20.63
C PHE A 19 21.37 -4.45 -19.90
N VAL A 20 22.35 -3.63 -19.55
CA VAL A 20 22.13 -2.37 -18.86
C VAL A 20 22.23 -1.23 -19.84
N ALA A 21 21.13 -0.54 -20.07
CA ALA A 21 21.08 0.65 -20.90
C ALA A 21 20.91 1.90 -20.03
N GLN A 22 21.65 2.96 -20.38
CA GLN A 22 21.48 4.30 -19.79
C GLN A 22 20.49 5.08 -20.63
N THR A 23 19.22 4.82 -20.44
CA THR A 23 18.15 5.45 -21.19
C THR A 23 16.89 5.53 -20.34
N GLY A 24 15.87 6.18 -20.85
CA GLY A 24 14.61 6.35 -20.18
C GLY A 24 14.43 7.76 -19.63
N ASN A 25 13.19 8.20 -19.70
CA ASN A 25 12.76 9.48 -19.19
C ASN A 25 11.52 9.28 -18.29
N ILE A 26 11.66 9.69 -17.03
CA ILE A 26 10.59 9.58 -16.04
C ILE A 26 10.33 10.98 -15.50
N GLN A 27 9.09 11.42 -15.63
CA GLN A 27 8.63 12.69 -15.11
C GLN A 27 7.93 12.47 -13.77
N ASN A 28 8.32 13.24 -12.77
CA ASN A 28 7.58 13.38 -11.52
C ASN A 28 7.06 14.81 -11.43
N GLN A 29 5.77 14.93 -11.12
CA GLN A 29 5.14 16.22 -10.87
C GLN A 29 4.18 16.09 -9.70
N GLY A 30 4.02 17.18 -8.93
CA GLY A 30 3.17 17.12 -7.76
C GLY A 30 2.89 18.49 -7.18
N VAL A 31 2.09 18.47 -6.13
CA VAL A 31 1.72 19.63 -5.33
C VAL A 31 1.95 19.30 -3.87
N GLU A 32 2.61 20.21 -3.17
CA GLU A 32 2.76 20.16 -1.73
C GLU A 32 2.14 21.43 -1.15
N LEU A 33 1.20 21.24 -0.21
CA LEU A 33 0.50 22.33 0.47
C LEU A 33 0.71 22.17 1.97
N ALA A 34 1.08 23.27 2.64
CA ALA A 34 1.12 23.34 4.09
C ALA A 34 0.41 24.61 4.53
N VAL A 35 -0.58 24.47 5.43
CA VAL A 35 -1.35 25.57 6.00
C VAL A 35 -1.30 25.45 7.50
N GLY A 36 -0.75 26.48 8.17
CA GLY A 36 -0.65 26.56 9.62
C GLY A 36 -1.45 27.74 10.18
N TYR A 37 -1.99 27.55 11.38
CA TYR A 37 -2.62 28.60 12.15
C TYR A 37 -2.22 28.45 13.61
N ASP A 38 -1.87 29.57 14.24
CA ASP A 38 -1.54 29.65 15.66
C ASP A 38 -2.21 30.89 16.26
N ASN A 39 -2.95 30.73 17.35
CA ASN A 39 -3.53 31.83 18.04
C ASN A 39 -3.78 31.53 19.53
N THR A 40 -3.85 32.60 20.34
CA THR A 40 -4.08 32.53 21.77
C THR A 40 -5.23 33.47 22.18
N TRP A 41 -6.23 32.89 22.86
CA TRP A 41 -7.39 33.61 23.37
C TRP A 41 -7.56 33.36 24.88
N GLY A 42 -7.42 34.35 25.71
CA GLY A 42 -7.68 34.24 27.16
C GLY A 42 -6.86 33.13 27.84
N GLY A 43 -5.62 32.88 27.37
CA GLY A 43 -4.74 31.82 27.88
C GLY A 43 -4.93 30.46 27.23
N PHE A 44 -5.93 30.26 26.36
CA PHE A 44 -6.06 29.09 25.51
C PHE A 44 -5.29 29.30 24.20
N ASN A 45 -4.33 28.45 23.91
CA ASN A 45 -3.61 28.45 22.65
C ASN A 45 -4.07 27.28 21.78
N TRP A 46 -4.29 27.53 20.51
CA TRP A 46 -4.53 26.55 19.48
C TRP A 46 -3.53 26.72 18.35
N ASN A 47 -2.72 25.68 18.14
CA ASN A 47 -1.83 25.56 17.01
C ASN A 47 -2.32 24.41 16.13
N THR A 48 -2.49 24.64 14.85
CA THR A 48 -2.89 23.62 13.88
C THR A 48 -2.07 23.74 12.62
N ASN A 49 -1.72 22.59 12.03
CA ASN A 49 -1.01 22.51 10.76
C ASN A 49 -1.61 21.38 9.91
N LEU A 50 -2.06 21.73 8.72
CA LEU A 50 -2.57 20.83 7.71
C LEU A 50 -1.55 20.73 6.56
N THR A 51 -1.15 19.52 6.22
CA THR A 51 -0.28 19.23 5.08
C THR A 51 -0.99 18.32 4.09
N TYR A 52 -0.82 18.60 2.82
CA TYR A 52 -1.29 17.73 1.74
C TYR A 52 -0.19 17.58 0.70
N THR A 53 0.07 16.36 0.27
CA THR A 53 1.01 16.06 -0.80
C THR A 53 0.33 15.20 -1.85
N PHE A 54 0.51 15.59 -3.10
CA PHE A 54 0.14 14.83 -4.29
C PHE A 54 1.37 14.70 -5.18
N ASN A 55 1.63 13.50 -5.67
CA ASN A 55 2.70 13.25 -6.64
C ASN A 55 2.24 12.28 -7.72
N GLU A 56 2.50 12.63 -8.95
CA GLU A 56 2.28 11.78 -10.12
C GLU A 56 3.61 11.45 -10.78
N ASN A 57 3.80 10.18 -11.06
CA ASN A 57 4.97 9.65 -11.75
C ASN A 57 4.53 9.13 -13.12
N VAL A 58 5.20 9.57 -14.19
CA VAL A 58 4.91 9.13 -15.55
C VAL A 58 6.20 8.73 -16.27
N ILE A 59 6.23 7.52 -16.80
CA ILE A 59 7.27 7.03 -17.68
C ILE A 59 7.03 7.62 -19.07
N LYS A 60 7.87 8.57 -19.49
CA LYS A 60 7.77 9.23 -20.81
C LYS A 60 8.40 8.38 -21.90
N GLU A 61 9.48 7.71 -21.55
CA GLU A 61 10.28 6.92 -22.48
C GLU A 61 11.03 5.84 -21.70
N LEU A 62 11.08 4.63 -22.22
CA LEU A 62 11.91 3.56 -21.67
C LEU A 62 13.25 3.50 -22.41
N ALA A 63 13.28 2.84 -23.58
CA ALA A 63 14.51 2.70 -24.34
C ALA A 63 14.21 2.52 -25.83
N HIS A 64 14.74 3.36 -26.69
CA HIS A 64 14.58 3.26 -28.13
C HIS A 64 15.91 3.19 -28.86
N GLY A 65 15.96 2.44 -29.96
CA GLY A 65 17.11 2.38 -30.86
C GLY A 65 18.39 1.84 -30.21
N ILE A 66 18.28 1.01 -29.17
CA ILE A 66 19.45 0.47 -28.48
C ILE A 66 20.00 -0.71 -29.29
N PRO A 67 21.28 -0.68 -29.69
CA PRO A 67 21.87 -1.81 -30.39
C PRO A 67 21.83 -3.08 -29.52
N ASP A 68 21.21 -4.12 -30.01
CA ASP A 68 21.32 -5.45 -29.42
C ASP A 68 22.80 -5.88 -29.42
N PRO A 69 23.40 -6.17 -28.26
CA PRO A 69 24.83 -6.47 -28.19
C PRO A 69 25.25 -7.72 -28.95
N THR A 70 24.29 -8.56 -29.36
CA THR A 70 24.56 -9.80 -30.11
C THR A 70 24.41 -9.62 -31.62
N THR A 71 23.38 -8.87 -32.04
CA THR A 71 23.01 -8.71 -33.46
C THR A 71 23.40 -7.37 -34.05
N GLY A 72 23.61 -6.36 -33.18
CA GLY A 72 23.82 -4.95 -33.58
C GLY A 72 22.55 -4.27 -34.09
N ILE A 73 21.41 -4.96 -34.16
CA ILE A 73 20.15 -4.40 -34.66
C ILE A 73 19.53 -3.54 -33.55
N PRO A 74 19.06 -2.31 -33.87
CA PRO A 74 18.36 -1.48 -32.90
C PRO A 74 17.10 -2.16 -32.37
N VAL A 75 16.93 -2.16 -31.04
CA VAL A 75 15.76 -2.71 -30.34
C VAL A 75 15.11 -1.61 -29.53
N ASP A 76 13.78 -1.58 -29.55
CA ASP A 76 12.98 -0.70 -28.70
C ASP A 76 12.45 -1.52 -27.53
N VAL A 77 12.62 -0.97 -26.33
CA VAL A 77 12.06 -1.54 -25.09
C VAL A 77 10.89 -0.64 -24.67
N THR A 78 9.69 -1.06 -25.01
CA THR A 78 8.45 -0.34 -24.70
C THR A 78 7.79 -0.84 -23.42
N GLU A 79 8.25 -1.99 -22.90
CA GLU A 79 7.69 -2.61 -21.70
C GLU A 79 8.77 -3.35 -20.90
N ILE A 80 8.73 -3.26 -19.59
CA ILE A 80 9.56 -4.02 -18.68
C ILE A 80 8.68 -4.66 -17.60
N ASN A 81 8.65 -5.98 -17.57
CA ASN A 81 7.92 -6.74 -16.56
C ASN A 81 8.77 -6.92 -15.31
N LYS A 82 8.18 -6.64 -14.15
CA LYS A 82 8.72 -6.92 -12.83
C LYS A 82 7.78 -7.87 -12.11
N ASP A 83 8.18 -9.11 -11.99
CA ASP A 83 7.38 -10.11 -11.31
C ASP A 83 7.38 -9.86 -9.79
N TRP A 84 6.20 -9.98 -9.18
CA TRP A 84 6.02 -10.02 -7.74
C TRP A 84 5.96 -11.48 -7.27
N LEU A 85 6.52 -11.75 -6.10
CA LEU A 85 6.39 -13.04 -5.40
C LEU A 85 6.68 -14.29 -6.29
N GLY A 86 7.60 -14.17 -7.24
CA GLY A 86 7.95 -15.25 -8.13
C GLY A 86 7.10 -15.32 -9.40
N ALA A 87 7.42 -16.25 -10.30
CA ALA A 87 6.82 -16.39 -11.64
C ALA A 87 5.39 -16.99 -11.61
N SER A 88 4.58 -16.68 -10.62
CA SER A 88 3.19 -17.13 -10.57
C SER A 88 2.32 -16.30 -11.50
N ASN A 89 1.57 -16.94 -12.40
CA ASN A 89 0.57 -16.26 -13.24
C ASN A 89 -0.61 -15.69 -12.43
N VAL A 90 -0.67 -15.94 -11.14
CA VAL A 90 -1.75 -15.57 -10.21
C VAL A 90 -1.49 -14.22 -9.57
N ALA A 91 -0.22 -13.97 -9.19
CA ALA A 91 0.18 -12.75 -8.51
C ALA A 91 0.15 -11.53 -9.45
N PRO A 92 -0.05 -10.32 -8.89
CA PRO A 92 0.03 -9.11 -9.69
C PRO A 92 1.45 -8.88 -10.19
N ARG A 93 1.56 -8.17 -11.31
CA ARG A 93 2.84 -7.76 -11.90
C ARG A 93 2.93 -6.25 -11.97
N VAL A 94 4.09 -5.71 -11.63
CA VAL A 94 4.42 -4.33 -11.97
C VAL A 94 4.95 -4.35 -13.40
N ILE A 95 4.27 -3.66 -14.30
CA ILE A 95 4.70 -3.53 -15.68
C ILE A 95 5.01 -2.06 -15.94
N LEU A 96 6.28 -1.79 -16.24
CA LEU A 96 6.71 -0.46 -16.63
C LEU A 96 6.42 -0.29 -18.12
N ARG A 97 5.52 0.62 -18.44
CA ARG A 97 5.14 0.98 -19.82
C ARG A 97 5.25 2.48 -20.01
N GLU A 98 5.54 2.90 -21.23
CA GLU A 98 5.45 4.31 -21.59
C GLU A 98 4.02 4.83 -21.40
N GLY A 99 3.88 6.01 -20.82
CA GLY A 99 2.60 6.58 -20.40
C GLY A 99 2.05 6.06 -19.06
N GLY A 100 2.64 5.00 -18.51
CA GLY A 100 2.33 4.45 -17.19
C GLY A 100 3.19 5.04 -16.07
N SER A 101 3.04 4.50 -14.86
CA SER A 101 3.86 4.86 -13.70
C SER A 101 4.78 3.73 -13.25
N LEU A 102 5.78 4.06 -12.42
CA LEU A 102 6.69 3.05 -11.82
C LEU A 102 5.99 2.08 -10.87
N SER A 103 4.78 2.37 -10.47
CA SER A 103 4.00 1.61 -9.48
C SER A 103 2.70 1.04 -10.03
N ASP A 104 2.52 1.06 -11.35
CA ASP A 104 1.35 0.49 -11.99
C ASP A 104 1.35 -1.03 -11.92
N VAL A 105 0.21 -1.58 -11.52
CA VAL A 105 0.01 -3.01 -11.28
C VAL A 105 -0.98 -3.57 -12.28
N TYR A 106 -0.65 -4.72 -12.81
CA TYR A 106 -1.40 -5.40 -13.85
C TYR A 106 -1.75 -6.83 -13.44
N ALA A 107 -2.84 -7.33 -13.99
CA ALA A 107 -3.24 -8.73 -13.91
C ALA A 107 -3.40 -9.34 -15.31
N HIS A 108 -3.16 -10.64 -15.42
CA HIS A 108 -3.37 -11.41 -16.64
C HIS A 108 -4.64 -12.24 -16.60
N HIS A 109 -5.19 -12.46 -15.40
CA HIS A 109 -6.37 -13.28 -15.20
C HIS A 109 -7.43 -12.51 -14.44
N VAL A 110 -8.65 -12.57 -14.90
CA VAL A 110 -9.83 -12.03 -14.22
C VAL A 110 -10.74 -13.19 -13.86
N VAL A 111 -11.17 -13.21 -12.61
CA VAL A 111 -12.24 -14.12 -12.19
C VAL A 111 -13.54 -13.71 -12.89
N ALA A 112 -14.07 -14.60 -13.71
CA ALA A 112 -15.32 -14.33 -14.42
C ALA A 112 -16.49 -14.20 -13.42
N ARG A 113 -17.41 -13.30 -13.71
CA ARG A 113 -18.62 -13.08 -12.89
C ARG A 113 -19.86 -13.11 -13.76
N ASP A 114 -20.97 -13.58 -13.19
CA ASP A 114 -22.28 -13.52 -13.80
C ASP A 114 -22.88 -12.10 -13.75
N LEU A 115 -24.06 -11.92 -14.31
CA LEU A 115 -24.79 -10.64 -14.32
C LEU A 115 -25.20 -10.16 -12.91
N ASN A 116 -25.22 -11.05 -11.93
CA ASN A 116 -25.52 -10.74 -10.52
C ASN A 116 -24.25 -10.43 -9.72
N GLY A 117 -23.07 -10.51 -10.34
CA GLY A 117 -21.78 -10.30 -9.69
C GLY A 117 -21.21 -11.52 -8.96
N ASN A 118 -21.89 -12.67 -8.98
CA ASN A 118 -21.37 -13.92 -8.42
C ASN A 118 -20.24 -14.46 -9.29
N VAL A 119 -19.31 -15.18 -8.68
CA VAL A 119 -18.26 -15.84 -9.43
C VAL A 119 -18.88 -16.90 -10.37
N ASP A 120 -18.45 -16.87 -11.63
CA ASP A 120 -18.88 -17.83 -12.64
C ASP A 120 -18.07 -19.11 -12.57
N VAL A 121 -18.75 -20.25 -12.52
CA VAL A 121 -18.14 -21.57 -12.50
C VAL A 121 -18.64 -22.40 -13.68
N ASP A 122 -17.84 -23.38 -14.09
CA ASP A 122 -18.23 -24.35 -15.09
C ASP A 122 -19.16 -25.44 -14.52
N ASN A 123 -19.64 -26.34 -15.37
CA ASN A 123 -20.52 -27.45 -14.96
C ASN A 123 -19.83 -28.44 -13.97
N ASN A 124 -18.51 -28.40 -13.83
CA ASN A 124 -17.75 -29.18 -12.89
C ASN A 124 -17.48 -28.40 -11.58
N GLY A 125 -17.94 -27.16 -11.48
CA GLY A 125 -17.72 -26.28 -10.34
C GLY A 125 -16.29 -25.69 -10.30
N ASN A 126 -15.56 -25.65 -11.42
CA ASN A 126 -14.28 -24.96 -11.47
C ASN A 126 -14.54 -23.48 -11.79
N ILE A 127 -13.81 -22.61 -11.12
CA ILE A 127 -13.90 -21.17 -11.34
C ILE A 127 -13.41 -20.83 -12.74
N LYS A 128 -14.23 -20.11 -13.50
CA LYS A 128 -13.84 -19.65 -14.82
C LYS A 128 -12.91 -18.45 -14.68
N MET A 129 -11.74 -18.57 -15.26
CA MET A 129 -10.78 -17.49 -15.41
C MET A 129 -10.77 -17.01 -16.85
N GLN A 130 -10.89 -15.72 -17.01
CA GLN A 130 -10.63 -15.08 -18.28
C GLN A 130 -9.15 -14.73 -18.35
N GLU A 131 -8.43 -15.35 -19.28
CA GLU A 131 -7.11 -14.89 -19.65
C GLU A 131 -7.27 -13.63 -20.48
N VAL A 132 -6.58 -12.58 -20.08
CA VAL A 132 -6.67 -11.26 -20.72
C VAL A 132 -5.26 -10.76 -20.99
N GLU A 133 -5.12 -9.92 -22.01
CA GLU A 133 -3.91 -9.11 -22.13
C GLU A 133 -3.70 -8.36 -20.81
N PRO A 134 -2.43 -8.13 -20.39
CA PRO A 134 -2.17 -7.48 -19.12
C PRO A 134 -2.96 -6.19 -18.97
N PHE A 135 -3.96 -6.19 -18.10
CA PHE A 135 -4.78 -5.01 -17.86
C PHE A 135 -4.39 -4.35 -16.53
N LYS A 136 -4.43 -3.03 -16.52
CA LYS A 136 -4.06 -2.23 -15.37
C LYS A 136 -5.13 -2.35 -14.28
N LEU A 137 -4.74 -2.85 -13.10
CA LEU A 137 -5.57 -2.84 -11.90
C LEU A 137 -5.57 -1.45 -11.24
N GLY A 138 -4.44 -0.75 -11.28
CA GLY A 138 -4.25 0.55 -10.68
C GLY A 138 -2.78 0.82 -10.37
N SER A 139 -2.52 1.64 -9.36
CA SER A 139 -1.17 1.97 -8.91
C SER A 139 -1.01 1.69 -7.42
N LEU A 140 0.16 1.23 -6.98
CA LEU A 140 0.51 1.09 -5.56
C LEU A 140 0.70 2.44 -4.88
N ALA A 141 1.11 3.44 -5.64
CA ALA A 141 1.32 4.78 -5.11
C ALA A 141 -0.02 5.42 -4.72
N PRO A 142 -0.11 6.08 -3.57
CA PRO A 142 -1.28 6.87 -3.21
C PRO A 142 -1.46 8.04 -4.18
N LYS A 143 -2.69 8.45 -4.38
CA LYS A 143 -3.02 9.69 -5.10
C LYS A 143 -2.69 10.93 -4.28
N GLY A 144 -2.62 10.80 -2.96
CA GLY A 144 -2.22 11.86 -2.06
C GLY A 144 -2.10 11.39 -0.63
N ASN A 145 -1.34 12.14 0.16
CA ASN A 145 -1.23 11.96 1.59
C ASN A 145 -1.63 13.26 2.29
N LEU A 146 -2.33 13.12 3.42
CA LEU A 146 -2.75 14.23 4.24
C LEU A 146 -2.26 14.01 5.66
N GLY A 147 -1.70 15.06 6.27
CA GLY A 147 -1.34 15.13 7.68
C GLY A 147 -2.03 16.32 8.33
N TRP A 148 -2.65 16.10 9.48
CA TRP A 148 -3.29 17.18 10.25
C TRP A 148 -2.89 17.08 11.71
N SER A 149 -2.07 18.03 12.16
CA SER A 149 -1.64 18.14 13.55
C SER A 149 -2.36 19.29 14.23
N ASN A 150 -2.80 19.04 15.47
CA ASN A 150 -3.41 20.03 16.33
C ASN A 150 -2.78 19.98 17.71
N THR A 151 -2.51 21.13 18.28
CA THR A 151 -2.09 21.26 19.68
C THR A 151 -2.98 22.29 20.36
N PHE A 152 -3.60 21.88 21.45
CA PHE A 152 -4.44 22.71 22.29
C PHE A 152 -3.76 22.85 23.65
N SER A 153 -3.54 24.09 24.10
CA SER A 153 -2.87 24.34 25.39
C SER A 153 -3.67 25.32 26.23
N TYR A 154 -3.88 24.96 27.49
CA TYR A 154 -4.56 25.81 28.47
C TYR A 154 -4.10 25.49 29.90
N ALA A 155 -3.81 26.50 30.71
CA ALA A 155 -3.49 26.37 32.13
C ALA A 155 -2.43 25.26 32.44
N GLY A 156 -1.39 25.15 31.61
CA GLY A 156 -0.32 24.13 31.76
C GLY A 156 -0.63 22.78 31.18
N VAL A 157 -1.87 22.50 30.75
CA VAL A 157 -2.25 21.30 30.03
C VAL A 157 -2.03 21.51 28.51
N SER A 158 -1.47 20.55 27.83
CA SER A 158 -1.33 20.55 26.37
C SER A 158 -1.77 19.21 25.80
N LEU A 159 -2.75 19.26 24.89
CA LEU A 159 -3.25 18.11 24.14
C LEU A 159 -2.81 18.22 22.69
N GLY A 160 -2.04 17.25 22.22
CA GLY A 160 -1.65 17.11 20.81
C GLY A 160 -2.40 15.97 20.15
N VAL A 161 -2.86 16.21 18.93
CA VAL A 161 -3.58 15.21 18.10
C VAL A 161 -3.01 15.25 16.69
N VAL A 162 -2.56 14.10 16.18
CA VAL A 162 -2.08 13.97 14.81
C VAL A 162 -2.93 12.94 14.08
N LEU A 163 -3.56 13.38 13.00
CA LEU A 163 -4.29 12.55 12.06
C LEU A 163 -3.50 12.44 10.76
N THR A 164 -3.48 11.25 10.19
CA THR A 164 -2.91 11.02 8.86
C THR A 164 -3.92 10.32 7.98
N ALA A 165 -3.88 10.62 6.68
CA ALA A 165 -4.68 9.93 5.70
C ALA A 165 -3.84 9.60 4.46
N ARG A 166 -3.96 8.38 4.00
CA ARG A 166 -3.50 7.93 2.68
C ARG A 166 -4.72 7.82 1.77
N LEU A 167 -4.70 8.50 0.65
CA LEU A 167 -5.81 8.57 -0.30
C LEU A 167 -5.46 7.78 -1.56
N GLY A 168 -6.16 6.68 -1.78
CA GLY A 168 -5.91 5.79 -2.91
C GLY A 168 -4.64 4.94 -2.76
N GLY A 169 -4.20 4.38 -3.89
CA GLY A 169 -3.21 3.34 -3.95
C GLY A 169 -3.82 1.95 -3.77
N LEU A 170 -3.08 0.94 -4.19
CA LEU A 170 -3.47 -0.46 -4.07
C LEU A 170 -2.52 -1.19 -3.13
N VAL A 171 -3.04 -2.26 -2.53
CA VAL A 171 -2.25 -3.21 -1.74
C VAL A 171 -2.73 -4.62 -2.08
N TYR A 172 -1.79 -5.54 -2.30
CA TYR A 172 -2.06 -6.95 -2.56
C TYR A 172 -1.85 -7.76 -1.28
N SER A 173 -2.80 -8.61 -0.93
CA SER A 173 -2.64 -9.52 0.21
C SER A 173 -2.40 -10.95 -0.25
N ALA A 174 -1.15 -11.37 -0.25
CA ALA A 174 -0.80 -12.78 -0.37
C ALA A 174 -1.21 -13.54 0.90
N THR A 175 -1.16 -12.90 2.06
CA THR A 175 -1.61 -13.46 3.33
C THR A 175 -3.05 -13.96 3.25
N GLN A 176 -3.97 -13.11 2.81
CA GLN A 176 -5.38 -13.48 2.68
C GLN A 176 -5.56 -14.63 1.68
N GLY A 177 -4.87 -14.57 0.53
CA GLY A 177 -4.93 -15.65 -0.45
C GLY A 177 -4.46 -16.99 0.10
N ILE A 178 -3.37 -17.00 0.86
CA ILE A 178 -2.83 -18.23 1.47
C ILE A 178 -3.76 -18.74 2.58
N LEU A 179 -4.28 -17.85 3.44
CA LEU A 179 -5.24 -18.24 4.49
C LEU A 179 -6.52 -18.82 3.89
N ASP A 180 -7.01 -18.25 2.79
CA ASP A 180 -8.17 -18.76 2.06
C ASP A 180 -7.90 -20.14 1.46
N PHE A 181 -6.73 -20.32 0.83
CA PHE A 181 -6.31 -21.61 0.26
C PHE A 181 -6.32 -22.74 1.29
N TYR A 182 -5.79 -22.47 2.49
CA TYR A 182 -5.76 -23.45 3.58
C TYR A 182 -7.05 -23.47 4.42
N GLY A 183 -8.06 -22.65 4.08
CA GLY A 183 -9.32 -22.58 4.81
C GLY A 183 -9.19 -22.02 6.23
N ALA A 184 -8.13 -21.25 6.50
CA ALA A 184 -7.82 -20.70 7.82
C ALA A 184 -8.30 -19.24 8.00
N SER A 185 -8.88 -18.62 6.97
CA SER A 185 -9.44 -17.29 7.07
C SER A 185 -10.83 -17.28 7.69
N GLU A 186 -11.20 -16.14 8.30
CA GLU A 186 -12.57 -15.92 8.79
C GLU A 186 -13.60 -16.05 7.66
N ALA A 187 -13.29 -15.50 6.47
CA ALA A 187 -14.16 -15.58 5.30
C ALA A 187 -14.41 -17.03 4.88
N SER A 188 -13.35 -17.86 4.80
CA SER A 188 -13.50 -19.27 4.44
C SER A 188 -14.26 -20.08 5.50
N ALA A 189 -14.08 -19.75 6.78
CA ALA A 189 -14.84 -20.37 7.88
C ALA A 189 -16.33 -20.03 7.77
N ALA A 190 -16.66 -18.75 7.63
CA ALA A 190 -18.05 -18.29 7.48
C ALA A 190 -18.76 -18.95 6.28
N MET A 191 -18.06 -19.12 5.15
CA MET A 191 -18.64 -19.78 3.98
C MET A 191 -18.85 -21.28 4.18
N ARG A 192 -17.97 -21.96 4.94
CA ARG A 192 -18.21 -23.36 5.33
C ARG A 192 -19.44 -23.49 6.22
N ASP A 193 -19.58 -22.58 7.20
CA ASP A 193 -20.74 -22.58 8.11
C ASP A 193 -22.04 -22.26 7.38
N ALA A 194 -21.98 -21.44 6.34
CA ALA A 194 -23.10 -21.12 5.47
C ALA A 194 -23.45 -22.24 4.45
N GLY A 195 -22.68 -23.32 4.42
CA GLY A 195 -22.89 -24.45 3.49
C GLY A 195 -22.31 -24.25 2.10
N GLY A 196 -21.51 -23.21 1.87
CA GLY A 196 -20.84 -22.95 0.61
C GLY A 196 -20.82 -21.48 0.21
N VAL A 197 -20.16 -21.18 -0.91
CA VAL A 197 -20.06 -19.84 -1.49
C VAL A 197 -21.08 -19.68 -2.62
N PRO A 198 -21.87 -18.60 -2.65
CA PRO A 198 -22.78 -18.33 -3.76
C PRO A 198 -22.02 -18.15 -5.08
N VAL A 199 -22.42 -18.90 -6.09
CA VAL A 199 -21.89 -18.84 -7.46
C VAL A 199 -23.07 -18.82 -8.46
N ASN A 200 -22.79 -18.72 -9.74
CA ASN A 200 -23.82 -18.66 -10.80
C ASN A 200 -24.79 -19.84 -10.81
N TYR A 201 -24.44 -21.02 -10.29
CA TYR A 201 -25.29 -22.21 -10.24
C TYR A 201 -25.75 -22.60 -8.81
N GLY A 202 -25.71 -21.68 -7.86
CA GLY A 202 -26.12 -21.91 -6.48
C GLY A 202 -24.96 -21.84 -5.49
N LEU A 203 -24.79 -22.84 -4.62
CA LEU A 203 -23.71 -22.88 -3.63
C LEU A 203 -22.61 -23.83 -4.11
N LEU A 204 -21.38 -23.34 -4.15
CA LEU A 204 -20.18 -24.14 -4.35
C LEU A 204 -19.52 -24.43 -3.01
N ASP A 205 -19.00 -25.65 -2.83
CA ASP A 205 -18.21 -26.01 -1.66
C ASP A 205 -17.09 -24.98 -1.41
N ALA A 206 -16.95 -24.53 -0.16
CA ALA A 206 -16.04 -23.45 0.19
C ALA A 206 -14.58 -23.78 -0.10
N GLN A 207 -14.14 -25.03 0.14
CA GLN A 207 -12.78 -25.44 -0.14
C GLN A 207 -12.50 -25.37 -1.66
N LYS A 208 -13.44 -25.86 -2.46
CA LYS A 208 -13.32 -25.82 -3.92
C LYS A 208 -13.29 -24.40 -4.45
N TYR A 209 -14.13 -23.51 -3.89
CA TYR A 209 -14.14 -22.10 -4.25
C TYR A 209 -12.79 -21.43 -3.97
N TYR A 210 -12.32 -21.51 -2.72
CA TYR A 210 -11.10 -20.82 -2.31
C TYR A 210 -9.85 -21.42 -2.98
N ASN A 211 -9.78 -22.71 -3.21
CA ASN A 211 -8.71 -23.31 -4.01
C ASN A 211 -8.74 -22.90 -5.48
N GLY A 212 -9.88 -22.45 -5.99
CA GLY A 212 -10.01 -21.95 -7.36
C GLY A 212 -9.54 -20.52 -7.54
N ILE A 213 -9.61 -19.67 -6.50
CA ILE A 213 -9.19 -18.25 -6.56
C ILE A 213 -7.84 -17.98 -5.89
N SER A 214 -7.27 -18.95 -5.19
CA SER A 214 -6.02 -18.82 -4.45
C SER A 214 -5.10 -20.02 -4.63
N THR A 215 -3.88 -19.89 -4.14
CA THR A 215 -2.84 -20.91 -4.17
C THR A 215 -2.05 -20.90 -2.86
N ALA A 216 -1.21 -21.90 -2.63
CA ALA A 216 -0.29 -21.93 -1.50
C ALA A 216 0.75 -20.78 -1.47
N GLN A 217 0.80 -19.94 -2.50
CA GLN A 217 1.73 -18.81 -2.62
C GLN A 217 1.02 -17.45 -2.67
N GLY A 218 -0.31 -17.42 -2.59
CA GLY A 218 -1.14 -16.23 -2.69
C GLY A 218 -2.41 -16.47 -3.46
N GLY A 219 -3.00 -15.44 -4.05
CA GLY A 219 -4.24 -15.54 -4.79
C GLY A 219 -4.26 -14.65 -6.03
N TYR A 220 -5.28 -14.82 -6.86
CA TYR A 220 -5.41 -14.03 -8.08
C TYR A 220 -5.47 -12.53 -7.79
N ALA A 221 -4.62 -11.77 -8.46
CA ALA A 221 -4.47 -10.33 -8.27
C ALA A 221 -5.80 -9.58 -8.38
N SER A 222 -6.65 -9.96 -9.33
CA SER A 222 -7.97 -9.35 -9.51
C SER A 222 -8.95 -9.59 -8.35
N TYR A 223 -8.63 -10.52 -7.43
CA TYR A 223 -9.46 -10.83 -6.27
C TYR A 223 -8.86 -10.33 -4.95
N TYR A 224 -7.54 -10.42 -4.79
CA TYR A 224 -6.83 -10.09 -3.54
C TYR A 224 -6.11 -8.73 -3.57
N MET A 225 -6.49 -7.87 -4.50
CA MET A 225 -6.04 -6.48 -4.55
C MET A 225 -7.07 -5.58 -3.86
N TYR A 226 -6.63 -4.77 -2.92
CA TYR A 226 -7.46 -3.89 -2.10
C TYR A 226 -7.08 -2.43 -2.30
N ASP A 227 -8.04 -1.53 -2.09
CA ASP A 227 -7.79 -0.09 -2.01
C ASP A 227 -7.11 0.24 -0.68
N ALA A 228 -5.96 0.89 -0.73
CA ALA A 228 -5.12 1.20 0.42
C ALA A 228 -5.54 2.49 1.15
N THR A 229 -6.66 3.11 0.77
CA THR A 229 -7.17 4.32 1.45
C THR A 229 -7.40 4.04 2.92
N ASN A 230 -6.79 4.85 3.77
CA ASN A 230 -6.96 4.76 5.21
C ASN A 230 -6.83 6.13 5.89
N ILE A 231 -7.40 6.25 7.08
CA ILE A 231 -7.30 7.41 7.97
C ILE A 231 -6.96 6.91 9.36
N ARG A 232 -5.93 7.50 9.98
CA ARG A 232 -5.43 7.10 11.29
C ARG A 232 -5.39 8.25 12.30
N LEU A 233 -5.67 7.92 13.54
CA LEU A 233 -5.19 8.67 14.68
C LEU A 233 -3.75 8.23 14.96
N GLN A 234 -2.80 8.98 14.35
CA GLN A 234 -1.39 8.62 14.35
C GLN A 234 -0.72 8.85 15.69
N GLU A 235 -1.03 9.98 16.34
CA GLU A 235 -0.47 10.31 17.65
C GLU A 235 -1.47 11.10 18.49
N LEU A 236 -1.51 10.77 19.77
CA LEU A 236 -2.17 11.53 20.82
C LEU A 236 -1.16 11.80 21.91
N THR A 237 -0.97 13.07 22.29
CA THR A 237 -0.11 13.48 23.39
C THR A 237 -0.89 14.28 24.41
N LEU A 238 -0.65 14.02 25.68
CA LEU A 238 -1.19 14.81 26.78
C LEU A 238 -0.05 15.18 27.72
N ASN A 239 0.24 16.45 27.84
CA ASN A 239 1.28 16.95 28.70
C ASN A 239 0.69 17.89 29.76
N TYR A 240 1.25 17.85 30.96
CA TYR A 240 0.95 18.79 32.02
C TYR A 240 2.23 19.40 32.56
N THR A 241 2.34 20.72 32.43
CA THR A 241 3.45 21.48 32.98
C THR A 241 3.01 22.06 34.33
N LEU A 242 3.64 21.60 35.40
CA LEU A 242 3.35 22.01 36.74
C LEU A 242 3.79 23.49 36.98
N PRO A 243 3.04 24.26 37.72
CA PRO A 243 3.43 25.64 38.07
C PRO A 243 4.79 25.69 38.80
N ARG A 244 5.75 26.44 38.28
CA ARG A 244 7.07 26.60 38.92
C ARG A 244 7.02 27.03 40.36
N LYS A 245 6.00 27.79 40.75
CA LYS A 245 5.75 28.22 42.14
C LYS A 245 5.69 27.07 43.14
N TRP A 246 5.29 25.85 42.71
CA TRP A 246 5.26 24.67 43.58
C TRP A 246 6.67 24.19 43.96
N PHE A 247 7.69 24.62 43.23
CA PHE A 247 9.09 24.28 43.42
C PHE A 247 9.95 25.52 43.76
N ASN A 248 9.37 26.55 44.33
CA ASN A 248 10.04 27.82 44.65
C ASN A 248 10.74 28.44 43.41
N ASP A 249 10.16 28.30 42.23
CA ASP A 249 10.64 28.76 40.90
C ASP A 249 11.99 28.16 40.47
N LYS A 250 12.53 27.20 41.22
CA LYS A 250 13.83 26.56 40.93
C LYS A 250 13.73 25.40 39.94
N LEU A 251 12.56 24.80 39.79
CA LEU A 251 12.35 23.62 38.96
C LEU A 251 11.11 23.78 38.11
N GLY A 252 11.24 23.56 36.83
CA GLY A 252 10.13 23.31 35.92
C GLY A 252 9.94 21.81 35.72
N LEU A 253 8.74 21.30 35.93
CA LEU A 253 8.38 19.90 35.75
C LEU A 253 7.24 19.76 34.75
N THR A 254 7.45 18.99 33.68
CA THR A 254 6.41 18.59 32.75
C THR A 254 6.31 17.09 32.75
N ILE A 255 5.11 16.56 32.92
CA ILE A 255 4.79 15.14 32.81
C ILE A 255 3.94 14.97 31.55
N GLY A 256 4.28 13.99 30.73
CA GLY A 256 3.60 13.73 29.47
C GLY A 256 3.28 12.26 29.27
N PHE A 257 2.20 12.04 28.56
CA PHE A 257 1.77 10.76 28.02
C PHE A 257 1.72 10.87 26.49
N VAL A 258 2.18 9.85 25.80
CA VAL A 258 2.10 9.74 24.33
C VAL A 258 1.55 8.39 23.95
N ALA A 259 0.62 8.38 23.02
CA ALA A 259 0.10 7.17 22.39
C ALA A 259 0.27 7.31 20.87
N ARG A 260 0.82 6.29 20.23
CA ARG A 260 1.04 6.27 18.77
C ARG A 260 0.32 5.11 18.12
N ASN A 261 -0.09 5.32 16.86
CA ASN A 261 -0.87 4.37 16.07
C ASN A 261 -2.13 3.90 16.84
N LEU A 262 -2.84 4.86 17.43
CA LEU A 262 -3.87 4.59 18.43
C LEU A 262 -5.10 3.93 17.82
N ALA A 263 -5.55 4.41 16.66
CA ALA A 263 -6.73 3.88 15.99
C ALA A 263 -6.66 4.06 14.47
N MET A 264 -7.10 3.04 13.75
CA MET A 264 -7.48 3.13 12.35
C MET A 264 -8.93 3.61 12.31
N ILE A 265 -9.17 4.87 11.93
CA ILE A 265 -10.51 5.46 11.90
C ILE A 265 -11.29 4.97 10.68
N TYR A 266 -10.59 4.83 9.56
CA TYR A 266 -11.14 4.34 8.31
C TYR A 266 -10.10 3.53 7.56
N CYS A 267 -10.51 2.40 6.98
CA CYS A 267 -9.68 1.57 6.12
C CYS A 267 -10.58 0.80 5.15
N LYS A 268 -10.22 0.77 3.87
CA LYS A 268 -10.92 -0.03 2.88
C LYS A 268 -10.42 -1.47 2.80
N ALA A 269 -9.13 -1.67 3.09
CA ALA A 269 -8.57 -3.01 3.17
C ALA A 269 -8.97 -3.70 4.48
N PRO A 270 -9.15 -5.03 4.52
CA PRO A 270 -9.47 -5.76 5.76
C PRO A 270 -8.28 -5.92 6.72
N PHE A 271 -7.14 -5.34 6.39
CA PHE A 271 -5.88 -5.34 7.17
C PHE A 271 -5.22 -3.96 7.07
N ASP A 272 -4.10 -3.77 7.76
CA ASP A 272 -3.33 -2.52 7.69
C ASP A 272 -2.61 -2.38 6.33
N PRO A 273 -3.06 -1.49 5.43
CA PRO A 273 -2.50 -1.37 4.08
C PRO A 273 -1.15 -0.68 4.01
N GLU A 274 -0.61 -0.18 5.12
CA GLU A 274 0.71 0.45 5.19
C GLU A 274 1.82 -0.55 5.53
N LEU A 275 1.45 -1.80 5.86
CA LEU A 275 2.41 -2.88 6.00
C LEU A 275 2.96 -3.26 4.62
N SER A 276 4.27 -3.45 4.55
CA SER A 276 4.95 -3.84 3.31
C SER A 276 5.95 -4.96 3.58
N ALA A 277 5.87 -6.03 2.80
CA ALA A 277 6.76 -7.19 2.91
C ALA A 277 8.22 -6.87 2.53
N ALA A 278 8.45 -5.79 1.80
CA ALA A 278 9.78 -5.38 1.39
C ALA A 278 9.96 -3.86 1.44
N THR A 279 10.99 -3.41 2.14
CA THR A 279 11.33 -1.98 2.26
C THR A 279 12.49 -1.56 1.35
N GLY A 280 13.25 -2.53 0.83
CA GLY A 280 14.44 -2.27 0.01
C GLY A 280 14.19 -2.10 -1.48
N ASN A 281 12.99 -2.34 -1.96
CA ASN A 281 12.64 -2.27 -3.38
C ASN A 281 11.26 -1.63 -3.58
N ASN A 282 11.20 -0.55 -4.33
CA ASN A 282 9.96 0.17 -4.60
C ASN A 282 8.90 -0.67 -5.34
N TYR A 283 9.32 -1.71 -6.05
CA TYR A 283 8.40 -2.61 -6.79
C TYR A 283 7.63 -3.56 -5.89
N TYR A 284 8.10 -3.81 -4.66
CA TYR A 284 7.46 -4.70 -3.68
C TYR A 284 6.73 -3.95 -2.56
N GLN A 285 6.63 -2.64 -2.66
CA GLN A 285 5.77 -1.87 -1.76
C GLN A 285 4.30 -2.18 -2.07
N GLY A 286 3.49 -2.34 -1.03
CA GLY A 286 2.08 -2.68 -1.18
C GLY A 286 1.80 -4.17 -1.35
N VAL A 287 2.69 -5.03 -0.85
CA VAL A 287 2.46 -6.47 -0.67
C VAL A 287 2.37 -6.78 0.82
N ASP A 288 1.26 -7.34 1.24
CA ASP A 288 1.10 -7.98 2.54
C ASP A 288 1.42 -9.49 2.39
N TYR A 289 2.43 -9.95 3.14
CA TYR A 289 2.87 -11.36 3.18
C TYR A 289 3.26 -11.71 4.61
N PHE A 290 2.28 -12.11 5.43
CA PHE A 290 2.44 -12.47 6.85
C PHE A 290 3.25 -11.45 7.65
N MET A 291 3.01 -10.17 7.38
CA MET A 291 3.68 -9.11 8.11
C MET A 291 3.17 -9.02 9.54
N LEU A 292 4.06 -8.69 10.46
CA LEU A 292 3.65 -8.38 11.82
C LEU A 292 2.70 -7.19 11.81
N PRO A 293 1.56 -7.27 12.53
CA PRO A 293 0.63 -6.15 12.61
C PRO A 293 1.30 -4.91 13.20
N SER A 294 0.86 -3.74 12.76
CA SER A 294 1.32 -2.48 13.31
C SER A 294 1.00 -2.40 14.81
N THR A 295 1.99 -1.96 15.60
CA THR A 295 1.84 -1.90 17.06
C THR A 295 1.28 -0.57 17.52
N ARG A 296 0.45 -0.59 18.57
CA ARG A 296 0.11 0.60 19.36
C ARG A 296 1.20 0.80 20.39
N ASN A 297 1.71 2.01 20.47
CA ASN A 297 2.78 2.36 21.39
C ASN A 297 2.27 3.37 22.42
N PHE A 298 2.58 3.12 23.69
CA PHE A 298 2.28 4.03 24.79
C PHE A 298 3.57 4.38 25.51
N GLY A 299 3.72 5.64 25.83
CA GLY A 299 4.92 6.14 26.50
C GLY A 299 4.62 7.26 27.49
N PHE A 300 5.52 7.40 28.46
CA PHE A 300 5.54 8.52 29.38
C PHE A 300 6.83 9.30 29.22
N ASN A 301 6.76 10.61 29.37
CA ASN A 301 7.92 11.47 29.42
C ASN A 301 7.88 12.36 30.65
N VAL A 302 9.06 12.66 31.18
CA VAL A 302 9.23 13.61 32.28
C VAL A 302 10.34 14.57 31.85
N LYS A 303 10.02 15.87 31.81
CA LYS A 303 10.97 16.93 31.48
C LYS A 303 11.23 17.76 32.71
N LEU A 304 12.49 17.83 33.14
CA LEU A 304 12.98 18.67 34.22
C LEU A 304 13.75 19.86 33.64
N GLN A 305 13.48 21.05 34.15
CA GLN A 305 14.17 22.31 33.79
C GLN A 305 14.63 23.00 35.08
N PHE A 306 15.94 23.12 35.25
CA PHE A 306 16.59 23.76 36.39
C PHE A 306 16.91 25.22 36.10
#